data_e8b898ab8ca349bc035e21512aaf440d
#
_entry.id   e8b898ab8ca349bc035e21512aaf440d
#
_cell.length_a   1.000
_cell.length_b   1.000
_cell.length_c   1.000
_cell.angle_alpha   90.00
_cell.angle_beta   90.00
_cell.angle_gamma   90.00
#
_symmetry.space_group_name_H-M   'P 1'
#
loop_
_entity.id
_entity.type
_entity.pdbx_description
1 polymer ?
#
loop_
_entity_poly.entity_id
_entity_poly.type
_entity_poly.pdbx_seq_one_letter_code
_entity_poly.pdbx_strand_id
1 'polypeptide(L)'
;MKLLYLLLLLIILSFCSIFIGVKELSPFDLFQLNEDEIQTLYISRIPRMVSIVLAGMSLSICGLMMQQLTRNKFVSPTTAGTMDWARLGVIIAILLFSSAGIFVKMLFAFVFALIGSFLFVKILDRIKFKDAVFIPLVGLMLGSVVSAISIFMAYQYNLIQNVNAWFEGNFSLIMKGRYELLYLSIPLVIIAYLFANKFTVAGMGESFAVNLGLNYKRVINIGLIIVSVISSVVILTVGTLPFLGLIIPNIVSIYRGDHLKNSLPHTAMLGAVFVLICDILGRLVIYPYEISVGLMVGIIGSGVFLYLLLRRKAYAS
;
A
#
# COMPACT_ATOMS: atom_id res chain seq x y z
N MET A 1 19.61 7.91 -9.66
CA MET A 1 19.96 7.32 -8.36
C MET A 1 20.34 5.85 -8.57
N LYS A 2 21.51 5.40 -8.07
CA LYS A 2 21.91 3.99 -8.23
C LYS A 2 21.15 3.15 -7.20
N LEU A 3 20.68 1.96 -7.61
CA LEU A 3 19.92 1.04 -6.74
C LEU A 3 20.71 0.68 -5.47
N LEU A 4 22.04 0.58 -5.59
CA LEU A 4 22.93 0.29 -4.46
C LEU A 4 22.79 1.30 -3.31
N TYR A 5 22.69 2.61 -3.62
CA TYR A 5 22.53 3.64 -2.57
C TYR A 5 21.18 3.52 -1.84
N LEU A 6 20.10 3.16 -2.56
CA LEU A 6 18.82 2.90 -1.94
C LEU A 6 18.86 1.66 -1.05
N LEU A 7 19.55 0.62 -1.48
CA LEU A 7 19.72 -0.61 -0.70
C LEU A 7 20.51 -0.33 0.59
N LEU A 8 21.63 0.38 0.50
CA LEU A 8 22.42 0.76 1.67
C LEU A 8 21.61 1.62 2.65
N LEU A 9 20.88 2.61 2.12
CA LEU A 9 20.01 3.45 2.94
C LEU A 9 18.90 2.63 3.62
N LEU A 10 18.28 1.70 2.89
CA LEU A 10 17.27 0.80 3.43
C LEU A 10 17.84 -0.04 4.59
N ILE A 11 19.03 -0.63 4.43
CA ILE A 11 19.68 -1.44 5.47
C ILE A 11 19.97 -0.57 6.70
N ILE A 12 20.56 0.61 6.52
CA ILE A 12 20.88 1.53 7.63
C ILE A 12 19.60 1.94 8.38
N LEU A 13 18.56 2.37 7.66
CA LEU A 13 17.32 2.80 8.28
C LEU A 13 16.58 1.62 8.96
N SER A 14 16.62 0.42 8.38
CA SER A 14 16.06 -0.78 9.00
C SER A 14 16.76 -1.12 10.30
N PHE A 15 18.09 -1.02 10.32
CA PHE A 15 18.88 -1.21 11.52
C PHE A 15 18.52 -0.15 12.58
N CYS A 16 18.52 1.14 12.22
CA CYS A 16 18.11 2.21 13.13
C CYS A 16 16.70 2.03 13.67
N SER A 17 15.75 1.63 12.83
CA SER A 17 14.35 1.41 13.22
C SER A 17 14.16 0.36 14.30
N ILE A 18 15.03 -0.66 14.37
CA ILE A 18 14.96 -1.71 15.40
C ILE A 18 15.29 -1.15 16.78
N PHE A 19 16.23 -0.21 16.88
CA PHE A 19 16.70 0.32 18.16
C PHE A 19 15.87 1.51 18.67
N ILE A 20 15.17 2.22 17.80
CA ILE A 20 14.34 3.37 18.20
C ILE A 20 13.01 2.87 18.80
N GLY A 21 12.69 3.31 20.02
CA GLY A 21 11.39 3.04 20.69
C GLY A 21 11.48 3.27 22.20
N VAL A 22 10.34 3.16 22.89
CA VAL A 22 10.19 3.51 24.32
C VAL A 22 11.07 2.63 25.22
N LYS A 23 11.17 1.32 24.93
CA LYS A 23 12.11 0.45 25.64
C LYS A 23 13.48 0.62 25.01
N GLU A 24 14.43 1.10 25.79
CA GLU A 24 15.81 1.32 25.36
C GLU A 24 16.47 -0.02 25.04
N LEU A 25 16.93 -0.16 23.81
CA LEU A 25 17.75 -1.26 23.33
C LEU A 25 19.04 -0.64 22.80
N SER A 26 20.16 -0.90 23.45
CA SER A 26 21.44 -0.41 23.00
C SER A 26 22.01 -1.30 21.88
N PRO A 27 22.47 -0.73 20.76
CA PRO A 27 23.16 -1.50 19.72
C PRO A 27 24.44 -2.19 20.23
N PHE A 28 25.04 -1.66 21.31
CA PHE A 28 26.28 -2.20 21.89
C PHE A 28 26.03 -3.46 22.74
N ASP A 29 24.80 -3.65 23.23
CA ASP A 29 24.44 -4.77 24.10
C ASP A 29 23.87 -5.98 23.31
N LEU A 30 23.92 -5.94 21.96
CA LEU A 30 23.39 -7.01 21.08
C LEU A 30 23.93 -8.41 21.39
N PHE A 31 25.12 -8.52 21.99
CA PHE A 31 25.73 -9.78 22.38
C PHE A 31 25.43 -10.22 23.82
N GLN A 32 24.75 -9.37 24.61
CA GLN A 32 24.42 -9.61 26.02
C GLN A 32 22.97 -9.31 26.35
N LEU A 33 22.05 -9.54 25.37
CA LEU A 33 20.62 -9.27 25.53
C LEU A 33 20.00 -10.19 26.59
N ASN A 34 19.20 -9.60 27.47
CA ASN A 34 18.36 -10.31 28.39
C ASN A 34 17.17 -10.99 27.68
N GLU A 35 16.57 -11.99 28.31
CA GLU A 35 15.41 -12.71 27.73
C GLU A 35 14.27 -11.76 27.33
N ASP A 36 13.98 -10.74 28.15
CA ASP A 36 12.96 -9.72 27.88
C ASP A 36 13.28 -8.84 26.67
N GLU A 37 14.54 -8.57 26.42
CA GLU A 37 15.01 -7.78 25.25
C GLU A 37 14.92 -8.62 23.98
N ILE A 38 15.30 -9.90 24.04
CA ILE A 38 15.14 -10.86 22.95
C ILE A 38 13.67 -11.00 22.57
N GLN A 39 12.77 -11.14 23.57
CA GLN A 39 11.34 -11.21 23.32
C GLN A 39 10.82 -9.92 22.68
N THR A 40 11.25 -8.75 23.14
CA THR A 40 10.86 -7.44 22.58
C THR A 40 11.29 -7.34 21.12
N LEU A 41 12.50 -7.76 20.77
CA LEU A 41 13.00 -7.79 19.41
C LEU A 41 12.16 -8.71 18.51
N TYR A 42 11.92 -9.94 18.97
CA TYR A 42 11.26 -10.97 18.18
C TYR A 42 9.75 -10.78 18.03
N ILE A 43 9.09 -10.29 19.08
CA ILE A 43 7.62 -10.16 19.09
C ILE A 43 7.16 -8.83 18.47
N SER A 44 7.93 -7.74 18.61
CA SER A 44 7.50 -6.38 18.23
C SER A 44 8.41 -5.71 17.21
N ARG A 45 9.72 -5.57 17.49
CA ARG A 45 10.62 -4.73 16.69
C ARG A 45 10.84 -5.26 15.26
N ILE A 46 11.21 -6.53 15.15
CA ILE A 46 11.44 -7.18 13.86
C ILE A 46 10.13 -7.27 13.05
N PRO A 47 8.98 -7.74 13.61
CA PRO A 47 7.71 -7.70 12.90
C PRO A 47 7.32 -6.31 12.39
N ARG A 48 7.49 -5.26 13.20
CA ARG A 48 7.21 -3.89 12.79
C ARG A 48 8.08 -3.46 11.61
N MET A 49 9.40 -3.62 11.72
CA MET A 49 10.36 -3.25 10.67
C MET A 49 10.06 -3.99 9.36
N VAL A 50 9.86 -5.31 9.41
CA VAL A 50 9.52 -6.14 8.24
C VAL A 50 8.21 -5.68 7.61
N SER A 51 7.19 -5.38 8.43
CA SER A 51 5.90 -4.89 7.96
C SER A 51 6.00 -3.55 7.24
N ILE A 52 6.80 -2.62 7.77
CA ILE A 52 7.04 -1.30 7.16
C ILE A 52 7.69 -1.48 5.79
N VAL A 53 8.73 -2.31 5.72
CA VAL A 53 9.45 -2.58 4.46
C VAL A 53 8.51 -3.21 3.44
N LEU A 54 7.82 -4.29 3.79
CA LEU A 54 6.91 -4.99 2.88
C LEU A 54 5.73 -4.11 2.44
N ALA A 55 5.11 -3.38 3.35
CA ALA A 55 3.99 -2.48 3.02
C ALA A 55 4.46 -1.34 2.12
N GLY A 56 5.60 -0.71 2.44
CA GLY A 56 6.19 0.37 1.66
C GLY A 56 6.54 -0.06 0.23
N MET A 57 7.21 -1.21 0.09
CA MET A 57 7.53 -1.80 -1.21
C MET A 57 6.26 -2.11 -2.02
N SER A 58 5.34 -2.84 -1.40
CA SER A 58 4.17 -3.42 -2.06
C SER A 58 3.20 -2.34 -2.55
N LEU A 59 2.83 -1.37 -1.71
CA LEU A 59 1.92 -0.28 -2.11
C LEU A 59 2.55 0.65 -3.15
N SER A 60 3.84 0.90 -3.07
CA SER A 60 4.52 1.71 -4.09
C SER A 60 4.54 1.01 -5.45
N ILE A 61 4.79 -0.30 -5.49
CA ILE A 61 4.68 -1.12 -6.70
C ILE A 61 3.25 -1.11 -7.25
N CYS A 62 2.24 -1.32 -6.37
CA CYS A 62 0.84 -1.24 -6.78
C CYS A 62 0.49 0.13 -7.38
N GLY A 63 1.02 1.21 -6.80
CA GLY A 63 0.87 2.55 -7.35
C GLY A 63 1.44 2.69 -8.76
N LEU A 64 2.67 2.23 -8.97
CA LEU A 64 3.31 2.23 -10.29
C LEU A 64 2.51 1.42 -11.31
N MET A 65 2.03 0.24 -10.92
CA MET A 65 1.19 -0.60 -11.78
C MET A 65 -0.13 0.09 -12.12
N MET A 66 -0.83 0.66 -11.12
CA MET A 66 -2.10 1.38 -11.36
C MET A 66 -1.91 2.56 -12.31
N GLN A 67 -0.88 3.37 -12.10
CA GLN A 67 -0.56 4.50 -12.98
C GLN A 67 -0.31 4.06 -14.41
N GLN A 68 0.37 2.94 -14.60
CA GLN A 68 0.65 2.38 -15.92
C GLN A 68 -0.60 1.80 -16.59
N LEU A 69 -1.38 0.99 -15.85
CA LEU A 69 -2.59 0.35 -16.37
C LEU A 69 -3.69 1.36 -16.70
N THR A 70 -3.81 2.41 -15.90
CA THR A 70 -4.80 3.48 -16.11
C THR A 70 -4.29 4.61 -16.99
N ARG A 71 -3.01 4.58 -17.39
CA ARG A 71 -2.34 5.66 -18.14
C ARG A 71 -2.50 7.03 -17.46
N ASN A 72 -2.59 7.03 -16.14
CA ASN A 72 -2.83 8.22 -15.36
C ASN A 72 -1.92 8.25 -14.13
N LYS A 73 -1.02 9.23 -14.06
CA LYS A 73 -0.02 9.39 -12.99
C LYS A 73 -0.62 9.83 -11.64
N PHE A 74 -1.90 10.18 -11.60
CA PHE A 74 -2.59 10.62 -10.39
C PHE A 74 -3.44 9.52 -9.72
N VAL A 75 -3.40 8.31 -10.24
CA VAL A 75 -4.13 7.16 -9.71
C VAL A 75 -3.30 6.44 -8.64
N SER A 76 -3.97 6.02 -7.57
CA SER A 76 -3.39 5.22 -6.49
C SER A 76 -4.03 3.82 -6.43
N PRO A 77 -3.44 2.85 -5.71
CA PRO A 77 -4.03 1.52 -5.56
C PRO A 77 -5.42 1.53 -4.92
N THR A 78 -5.70 2.51 -4.06
CA THR A 78 -6.97 2.64 -3.34
C THR A 78 -8.13 3.12 -4.22
N THR A 79 -7.84 3.64 -5.42
CA THR A 79 -8.89 4.12 -6.35
C THR A 79 -9.77 3.00 -6.93
N ALA A 80 -9.43 1.74 -6.74
CA ALA A 80 -10.27 0.60 -7.10
C ALA A 80 -11.41 0.31 -6.07
N GLY A 81 -11.53 1.14 -5.02
CA GLY A 81 -12.54 0.96 -3.96
C GLY A 81 -12.24 -0.19 -2.99
N THR A 82 -11.08 -0.82 -3.07
CA THR A 82 -10.70 -1.99 -2.25
C THR A 82 -10.81 -1.72 -0.76
N MET A 83 -10.45 -0.50 -0.34
CA MET A 83 -10.51 -0.08 1.06
C MET A 83 -11.97 -0.02 1.57
N ASP A 84 -12.90 0.51 0.79
CA ASP A 84 -14.30 0.65 1.19
C ASP A 84 -14.96 -0.71 1.35
N TRP A 85 -14.67 -1.65 0.44
CA TRP A 85 -15.10 -3.03 0.54
C TRP A 85 -14.48 -3.76 1.74
N ALA A 86 -13.18 -3.55 2.01
CA ALA A 86 -12.53 -4.11 3.20
C ALA A 86 -13.19 -3.61 4.48
N ARG A 87 -13.51 -2.30 4.53
CA ARG A 87 -14.21 -1.67 5.67
C ARG A 87 -15.58 -2.30 5.90
N LEU A 88 -16.37 -2.52 4.85
CA LEU A 88 -17.64 -3.22 4.93
C LEU A 88 -17.46 -4.65 5.49
N GLY A 89 -16.45 -5.37 5.02
CA GLY A 89 -16.12 -6.70 5.51
C GLY A 89 -15.76 -6.75 6.98
N VAL A 90 -14.98 -5.77 7.49
CA VAL A 90 -14.68 -5.64 8.93
C VAL A 90 -15.95 -5.41 9.74
N ILE A 91 -16.83 -4.51 9.30
CA ILE A 91 -18.10 -4.22 9.99
C ILE A 91 -18.96 -5.47 10.07
N ILE A 92 -19.16 -6.18 8.96
CA ILE A 92 -19.94 -7.42 8.91
C ILE A 92 -19.32 -8.48 9.82
N ALA A 93 -18.00 -8.62 9.83
CA ALA A 93 -17.32 -9.57 10.72
C ALA A 93 -17.50 -9.22 12.21
N ILE A 94 -17.48 -7.94 12.58
CA ILE A 94 -17.72 -7.52 13.95
C ILE A 94 -19.17 -7.80 14.36
N LEU A 95 -20.14 -7.58 13.47
CA LEU A 95 -21.56 -7.79 13.77
C LEU A 95 -21.93 -9.27 13.89
N LEU A 96 -21.42 -10.11 12.97
CA LEU A 96 -21.75 -11.53 12.95
C LEU A 96 -20.89 -12.36 13.90
N PHE A 97 -19.66 -11.96 14.14
CA PHE A 97 -18.65 -12.70 14.90
C PHE A 97 -17.94 -11.79 15.90
N SER A 98 -18.69 -11.16 16.80
CA SER A 98 -18.19 -10.20 17.79
C SER A 98 -17.05 -10.77 18.66
N SER A 99 -17.17 -12.04 19.05
CA SER A 99 -16.20 -12.77 19.89
C SER A 99 -15.04 -13.39 19.09
N ALA A 100 -15.08 -13.35 17.76
CA ALA A 100 -14.03 -13.96 16.94
C ALA A 100 -12.71 -13.18 17.03
N GLY A 101 -11.61 -13.92 16.95
CA GLY A 101 -10.27 -13.35 16.92
C GLY A 101 -10.05 -12.42 15.69
N ILE A 102 -8.98 -11.63 15.76
CA ILE A 102 -8.60 -10.67 14.74
C ILE A 102 -8.44 -11.33 13.36
N PHE A 103 -7.89 -12.53 13.31
CA PHE A 103 -7.67 -13.27 12.05
C PHE A 103 -8.97 -13.50 11.27
N VAL A 104 -10.06 -13.89 11.95
CA VAL A 104 -11.37 -14.09 11.29
C VAL A 104 -11.87 -12.77 10.70
N LYS A 105 -11.76 -11.66 11.45
CA LYS A 105 -12.15 -10.33 10.98
C LYS A 105 -11.34 -9.89 9.77
N MET A 106 -10.03 -10.15 9.77
CA MET A 106 -9.16 -9.90 8.62
C MET A 106 -9.54 -10.75 7.40
N LEU A 107 -9.89 -12.02 7.60
CA LEU A 107 -10.31 -12.90 6.52
C LEU A 107 -11.60 -12.41 5.85
N PHE A 108 -12.60 -11.99 6.64
CA PHE A 108 -13.83 -11.38 6.11
C PHE A 108 -13.52 -10.11 5.31
N ALA A 109 -12.73 -9.21 5.88
CA ALA A 109 -12.33 -7.98 5.20
C ALA A 109 -11.61 -8.27 3.87
N PHE A 110 -10.73 -9.26 3.87
CA PHE A 110 -10.01 -9.70 2.66
C PHE A 110 -10.97 -10.27 1.60
N VAL A 111 -11.89 -11.15 1.99
CA VAL A 111 -12.91 -11.70 1.08
C VAL A 111 -13.76 -10.60 0.48
N PHE A 112 -14.25 -9.64 1.28
CA PHE A 112 -15.02 -8.52 0.78
C PHE A 112 -14.20 -7.62 -0.16
N ALA A 113 -12.94 -7.33 0.18
CA ALA A 113 -12.04 -6.58 -0.70
C ALA A 113 -11.84 -7.28 -2.05
N LEU A 114 -11.69 -8.61 -2.06
CA LEU A 114 -11.64 -9.40 -3.28
C LEU A 114 -12.95 -9.33 -4.07
N ILE A 115 -14.10 -9.48 -3.42
CA ILE A 115 -15.43 -9.37 -4.07
C ILE A 115 -15.54 -8.00 -4.74
N GLY A 116 -15.19 -6.91 -4.03
CA GLY A 116 -15.19 -5.57 -4.58
C GLY A 116 -14.27 -5.43 -5.79
N SER A 117 -13.07 -5.98 -5.70
CA SER A 117 -12.11 -5.95 -6.79
C SER A 117 -12.58 -6.73 -8.03
N PHE A 118 -13.17 -7.92 -7.84
CA PHE A 118 -13.76 -8.68 -8.93
C PHE A 118 -14.96 -7.97 -9.56
N LEU A 119 -15.81 -7.35 -8.74
CA LEU A 119 -16.93 -6.56 -9.21
C LEU A 119 -16.47 -5.36 -10.03
N PHE A 120 -15.45 -4.63 -9.54
CA PHE A 120 -14.82 -3.53 -10.24
C PHE A 120 -14.29 -3.96 -11.63
N VAL A 121 -13.50 -5.03 -11.68
CA VAL A 121 -12.98 -5.57 -12.95
C VAL A 121 -14.13 -5.98 -13.89
N LYS A 122 -15.15 -6.66 -13.37
CA LYS A 122 -16.31 -7.10 -14.15
C LYS A 122 -17.12 -5.93 -14.73
N ILE A 123 -17.26 -4.84 -13.98
CA ILE A 123 -17.91 -3.61 -14.45
C ILE A 123 -17.07 -2.94 -15.54
N LEU A 124 -15.75 -2.82 -15.33
CA LEU A 124 -14.84 -2.28 -16.34
C LEU A 124 -14.89 -3.09 -17.65
N ASP A 125 -15.06 -4.40 -17.57
CA ASP A 125 -15.18 -5.26 -18.75
C ASP A 125 -16.43 -4.99 -19.58
N ARG A 126 -17.50 -4.47 -18.97
CA ARG A 126 -18.77 -4.15 -19.62
C ARG A 126 -18.81 -2.73 -20.20
N ILE A 127 -17.96 -1.84 -19.72
CA ILE A 127 -17.91 -0.46 -20.19
C ILE A 127 -17.20 -0.42 -21.55
N LYS A 128 -17.88 0.11 -22.57
CA LYS A 128 -17.36 0.23 -23.95
C LYS A 128 -16.30 1.32 -24.09
N PHE A 129 -16.38 2.40 -23.30
CA PHE A 129 -15.45 3.52 -23.31
C PHE A 129 -14.37 3.28 -22.24
N LYS A 130 -13.18 2.89 -22.66
CA LYS A 130 -12.04 2.62 -21.76
C LYS A 130 -11.02 3.76 -21.79
N ASP A 131 -11.48 4.99 -21.67
CA ASP A 131 -10.57 6.11 -21.45
C ASP A 131 -9.88 5.99 -20.10
N ALA A 132 -8.62 6.43 -20.06
CA ALA A 132 -7.77 6.37 -18.88
C ALA A 132 -8.39 7.01 -17.62
N VAL A 133 -9.33 7.93 -17.80
CA VAL A 133 -10.05 8.61 -16.72
C VAL A 133 -11.20 7.78 -16.15
N PHE A 134 -11.84 6.92 -16.97
CA PHE A 134 -13.00 6.14 -16.54
C PHE A 134 -12.63 5.05 -15.52
N ILE A 135 -11.47 4.44 -15.64
CA ILE A 135 -11.05 3.36 -14.73
C ILE A 135 -11.06 3.82 -13.26
N PRO A 136 -10.32 4.89 -12.87
CA PRO A 136 -10.36 5.36 -11.50
C PRO A 136 -11.74 5.91 -11.09
N LEU A 137 -12.47 6.54 -12.01
CA LEU A 137 -13.79 7.10 -11.72
C LEU A 137 -14.79 6.02 -11.31
N VAL A 138 -14.85 4.92 -12.05
CA VAL A 138 -15.70 3.75 -11.71
C VAL A 138 -15.35 3.19 -10.34
N GLY A 139 -14.06 3.05 -10.03
CA GLY A 139 -13.61 2.58 -8.72
C GLY A 139 -14.04 3.50 -7.58
N LEU A 140 -13.86 4.81 -7.75
CA LEU A 140 -14.29 5.82 -6.76
C LEU A 140 -15.81 5.82 -6.56
N MET A 141 -16.58 5.71 -7.63
CA MET A 141 -18.05 5.66 -7.54
C MET A 141 -18.53 4.40 -6.81
N LEU A 142 -17.99 3.23 -7.16
CA LEU A 142 -18.29 1.98 -6.46
C LEU A 142 -17.87 2.04 -4.98
N GLY A 143 -16.67 2.55 -4.72
CA GLY A 143 -16.17 2.76 -3.37
C GLY A 143 -17.09 3.67 -2.56
N SER A 144 -17.55 4.78 -3.15
CA SER A 144 -18.44 5.74 -2.47
C SER A 144 -19.77 5.13 -2.06
N VAL A 145 -20.37 4.28 -2.92
CA VAL A 145 -21.62 3.57 -2.58
C VAL A 145 -21.41 2.63 -1.40
N VAL A 146 -20.33 1.83 -1.44
CA VAL A 146 -20.01 0.87 -0.37
C VAL A 146 -19.62 1.59 0.91
N SER A 147 -18.90 2.71 0.79
CA SER A 147 -18.53 3.56 1.92
C SER A 147 -19.75 4.13 2.63
N ALA A 148 -20.76 4.61 1.88
CA ALA A 148 -22.01 5.11 2.45
C ALA A 148 -22.75 4.01 3.25
N ILE A 149 -22.84 2.78 2.70
CA ILE A 149 -23.42 1.63 3.41
C ILE A 149 -22.61 1.32 4.68
N SER A 150 -21.30 1.30 4.57
CA SER A 150 -20.38 1.01 5.68
C SER A 150 -20.51 2.04 6.81
N ILE A 151 -20.57 3.33 6.47
CA ILE A 151 -20.72 4.42 7.45
C ILE A 151 -22.08 4.33 8.13
N PHE A 152 -23.17 4.08 7.39
CA PHE A 152 -24.50 3.89 7.95
C PHE A 152 -24.53 2.75 8.96
N MET A 153 -23.98 1.58 8.59
CA MET A 153 -23.91 0.42 9.50
C MET A 153 -23.03 0.73 10.73
N ALA A 154 -21.86 1.33 10.52
CA ALA A 154 -20.96 1.68 11.61
C ALA A 154 -21.59 2.68 12.59
N TYR A 155 -22.38 3.64 12.10
CA TYR A 155 -23.14 4.58 12.91
C TYR A 155 -24.24 3.88 13.72
N GLN A 156 -25.07 3.07 13.06
CA GLN A 156 -26.20 2.38 13.69
C GLN A 156 -25.77 1.46 14.83
N TYR A 157 -24.59 0.85 14.74
CA TYR A 157 -24.06 -0.09 15.74
C TYR A 157 -22.94 0.49 16.61
N ASN A 158 -22.71 1.80 16.60
CA ASN A 158 -21.67 2.51 17.37
C ASN A 158 -20.24 1.96 17.11
N LEU A 159 -19.94 1.52 15.90
CA LEU A 159 -18.66 0.92 15.50
C LEU A 159 -17.69 1.89 14.81
N ILE A 160 -18.04 3.17 14.65
CA ILE A 160 -17.25 4.15 13.87
C ILE A 160 -15.80 4.22 14.35
N GLN A 161 -15.59 4.34 15.68
CA GLN A 161 -14.24 4.45 16.26
C GLN A 161 -13.44 3.15 16.06
N ASN A 162 -14.06 2.00 16.30
CA ASN A 162 -13.43 0.70 16.11
C ASN A 162 -12.98 0.48 14.68
N VAL A 163 -13.85 0.81 13.72
CA VAL A 163 -13.56 0.65 12.30
C VAL A 163 -12.46 1.63 11.85
N ASN A 164 -12.51 2.89 12.29
CA ASN A 164 -11.47 3.85 11.95
C ASN A 164 -10.10 3.44 12.48
N ALA A 165 -10.00 2.94 13.71
CA ALA A 165 -8.75 2.47 14.28
C ALA A 165 -8.09 1.35 13.45
N TRP A 166 -8.88 0.51 12.77
CA TRP A 166 -8.36 -0.56 11.90
C TRP A 166 -7.68 -0.02 10.64
N PHE A 167 -8.04 1.18 10.18
CA PHE A 167 -7.58 1.75 8.92
C PHE A 167 -6.64 2.95 9.11
N GLU A 168 -6.19 3.22 10.32
CA GLU A 168 -5.42 4.42 10.67
C GLU A 168 -3.96 4.41 10.21
N GLY A 169 -3.45 3.30 9.68
CA GLY A 169 -2.05 3.19 9.27
C GLY A 169 -1.08 3.17 10.46
N ASN A 170 -1.41 2.38 11.48
CA ASN A 170 -0.66 2.31 12.71
C ASN A 170 0.15 1.02 12.82
N PHE A 171 1.48 1.15 12.81
CA PHE A 171 2.41 0.04 12.95
C PHE A 171 2.77 -0.33 14.39
N SER A 172 2.35 0.46 15.39
CA SER A 172 2.62 0.15 16.81
C SER A 172 1.88 -1.10 17.30
N LEU A 173 0.77 -1.44 16.64
CA LEU A 173 -0.04 -2.63 16.94
C LEU A 173 0.45 -3.91 16.23
N ILE A 174 1.50 -3.81 15.42
CA ILE A 174 2.03 -4.94 14.68
C ILE A 174 2.91 -5.78 15.59
N MET A 175 2.49 -7.03 15.76
CA MET A 175 3.19 -8.05 16.53
C MET A 175 3.23 -9.35 15.73
N LYS A 176 4.06 -10.30 16.20
CA LYS A 176 4.05 -11.68 15.70
C LYS A 176 2.63 -12.25 15.77
N GLY A 177 2.19 -12.91 14.70
CA GLY A 177 0.82 -13.43 14.54
C GLY A 177 -0.16 -12.48 13.83
N ARG A 178 0.26 -11.26 13.47
CA ARG A 178 -0.59 -10.28 12.80
C ARG A 178 -0.08 -9.78 11.46
N TYR A 179 1.21 -9.92 11.18
CA TYR A 179 1.85 -9.36 9.98
C TYR A 179 2.11 -10.41 8.89
N GLU A 180 1.94 -11.68 9.20
CA GLU A 180 2.28 -12.80 8.31
C GLU A 180 1.48 -12.77 6.99
N LEU A 181 0.29 -12.16 7.03
CA LEU A 181 -0.51 -11.95 5.82
C LEU A 181 0.24 -11.12 4.77
N LEU A 182 1.13 -10.21 5.19
CA LEU A 182 1.96 -9.40 4.27
C LEU A 182 2.89 -10.25 3.40
N TYR A 183 3.28 -11.43 3.84
CA TYR A 183 4.11 -12.31 3.03
C TYR A 183 3.43 -12.75 1.72
N LEU A 184 2.09 -12.71 1.68
CA LEU A 184 1.34 -12.95 0.43
C LEU A 184 1.65 -11.91 -0.65
N SER A 185 2.09 -10.72 -0.28
CA SER A 185 2.50 -9.70 -1.24
C SER A 185 3.77 -10.07 -2.00
N ILE A 186 4.69 -10.85 -1.41
CA ILE A 186 5.99 -11.20 -2.00
C ILE A 186 5.83 -11.97 -3.33
N PRO A 187 5.13 -13.12 -3.39
CA PRO A 187 4.94 -13.83 -4.65
C PRO A 187 4.20 -12.99 -5.69
N LEU A 188 3.25 -12.16 -5.27
CA LEU A 188 2.51 -11.29 -6.18
C LEU A 188 3.38 -10.17 -6.77
N VAL A 189 4.30 -9.59 -5.98
CA VAL A 189 5.30 -8.64 -6.45
C VAL A 189 6.26 -9.30 -7.45
N ILE A 190 6.67 -10.54 -7.21
CA ILE A 190 7.50 -11.31 -8.15
C ILE A 190 6.74 -11.53 -9.47
N ILE A 191 5.47 -11.93 -9.41
CA ILE A 191 4.61 -12.07 -10.60
C ILE A 191 4.49 -10.73 -11.32
N ALA A 192 4.27 -9.62 -10.61
CA ALA A 192 4.22 -8.28 -11.18
C ALA A 192 5.50 -7.94 -11.95
N TYR A 193 6.66 -8.28 -11.39
CA TYR A 193 7.96 -8.07 -12.04
C TYR A 193 8.13 -8.93 -13.31
N LEU A 194 7.70 -10.19 -13.27
CA LEU A 194 7.75 -11.08 -14.46
C LEU A 194 6.83 -10.58 -15.59
N PHE A 195 5.71 -9.96 -15.26
CA PHE A 195 4.78 -9.38 -16.21
C PHE A 195 5.08 -7.91 -16.56
N ALA A 196 6.11 -7.29 -15.99
CA ALA A 196 6.40 -5.86 -16.10
C ALA A 196 6.48 -5.37 -17.55
N ASN A 197 7.11 -6.12 -18.46
CA ASN A 197 7.17 -5.76 -19.89
C ASN A 197 5.77 -5.74 -20.52
N LYS A 198 4.91 -6.71 -20.20
CA LYS A 198 3.52 -6.75 -20.72
C LYS A 198 2.71 -5.57 -20.21
N PHE A 199 2.89 -5.19 -18.94
CA PHE A 199 2.24 -4.00 -18.38
C PHE A 199 2.77 -2.70 -18.99
N THR A 200 4.07 -2.62 -19.30
CA THR A 200 4.63 -1.47 -20.01
C THR A 200 3.98 -1.31 -21.40
N VAL A 201 3.88 -2.38 -22.18
CA VAL A 201 3.23 -2.37 -23.49
C VAL A 201 1.74 -2.03 -23.38
N ALA A 202 1.03 -2.61 -22.41
CA ALA A 202 -0.39 -2.28 -22.16
C ALA A 202 -0.58 -0.79 -21.81
N GLY A 203 0.34 -0.19 -21.07
CA GLY A 203 0.34 1.24 -20.76
C GLY A 203 0.51 2.17 -21.95
N MET A 204 0.99 1.67 -23.10
CA MET A 204 1.06 2.44 -24.34
C MET A 204 -0.30 2.56 -25.05
N GLY A 205 -1.28 1.77 -24.64
CA GLY A 205 -2.65 1.80 -25.15
C GLY A 205 -3.09 0.51 -25.82
N GLU A 206 -4.42 0.35 -25.95
CA GLU A 206 -5.02 -0.89 -26.46
C GLU A 206 -4.61 -1.18 -27.91
N SER A 207 -4.72 -0.19 -28.81
CA SER A 207 -4.37 -0.36 -30.21
C SER A 207 -2.91 -0.77 -30.39
N PHE A 208 -1.99 -0.15 -29.67
CA PHE A 208 -0.57 -0.46 -29.73
C PHE A 208 -0.28 -1.87 -29.20
N ALA A 209 -0.85 -2.22 -28.05
CA ALA A 209 -0.66 -3.52 -27.43
C ALA A 209 -1.20 -4.67 -28.30
N VAL A 210 -2.38 -4.49 -28.92
CA VAL A 210 -2.99 -5.49 -29.81
C VAL A 210 -2.17 -5.68 -31.08
N ASN A 211 -1.65 -4.60 -31.67
CA ASN A 211 -0.77 -4.68 -32.85
C ASN A 211 0.54 -5.45 -32.59
N LEU A 212 1.00 -5.46 -31.32
CA LEU A 212 2.13 -6.28 -30.86
C LEU A 212 1.71 -7.71 -30.46
N GLY A 213 0.48 -8.14 -30.74
CA GLY A 213 -0.04 -9.48 -30.42
C GLY A 213 -0.37 -9.71 -28.95
N LEU A 214 -0.50 -8.65 -28.14
CA LEU A 214 -0.77 -8.78 -26.72
C LEU A 214 -2.29 -8.78 -26.45
N ASN A 215 -2.75 -9.74 -25.68
CA ASN A 215 -4.14 -9.74 -25.21
C ASN A 215 -4.30 -8.65 -24.13
N TYR A 216 -4.62 -7.41 -24.58
CA TYR A 216 -4.71 -6.23 -23.73
C TYR A 216 -5.63 -6.42 -22.52
N LYS A 217 -6.85 -6.91 -22.77
CA LYS A 217 -7.87 -7.13 -21.73
C LYS A 217 -7.38 -8.07 -20.63
N ARG A 218 -6.74 -9.19 -21.04
CA ARG A 218 -6.20 -10.18 -20.08
C ARG A 218 -5.08 -9.59 -19.24
N VAL A 219 -4.20 -8.80 -19.83
CA VAL A 219 -3.09 -8.16 -19.11
C VAL A 219 -3.59 -7.12 -18.12
N ILE A 220 -4.54 -6.27 -18.51
CA ILE A 220 -5.17 -5.29 -17.60
C ILE A 220 -5.82 -6.01 -16.42
N ASN A 221 -6.63 -7.05 -16.67
CA ASN A 221 -7.34 -7.78 -15.61
C ASN A 221 -6.37 -8.45 -14.63
N ILE A 222 -5.29 -9.09 -15.13
CA ILE A 222 -4.25 -9.67 -14.26
C ILE A 222 -3.60 -8.58 -13.40
N GLY A 223 -3.25 -7.45 -14.00
CA GLY A 223 -2.64 -6.35 -13.26
C GLY A 223 -3.56 -5.77 -12.18
N LEU A 224 -4.85 -5.57 -12.48
CA LEU A 224 -5.84 -5.09 -11.52
C LEU A 224 -6.06 -6.09 -10.37
N ILE A 225 -6.09 -7.39 -10.66
CA ILE A 225 -6.20 -8.44 -9.63
C ILE A 225 -4.98 -8.40 -8.70
N ILE A 226 -3.77 -8.36 -9.26
CA ILE A 226 -2.53 -8.29 -8.47
C ILE A 226 -2.55 -7.06 -7.55
N VAL A 227 -2.86 -5.87 -8.10
CA VAL A 227 -2.95 -4.63 -7.31
C VAL A 227 -4.00 -4.75 -6.22
N SER A 228 -5.16 -5.28 -6.53
CA SER A 228 -6.27 -5.42 -5.58
C SER A 228 -5.93 -6.36 -4.43
N VAL A 229 -5.32 -7.50 -4.71
CA VAL A 229 -4.92 -8.46 -3.67
C VAL A 229 -3.84 -7.87 -2.78
N ILE A 230 -2.77 -7.30 -3.37
CA ILE A 230 -1.68 -6.70 -2.59
C ILE A 230 -2.20 -5.54 -1.73
N SER A 231 -2.96 -4.61 -2.31
CA SER A 231 -3.49 -3.47 -1.56
C SER A 231 -4.42 -3.90 -0.43
N SER A 232 -5.27 -4.91 -0.65
CA SER A 232 -6.12 -5.48 0.39
C SER A 232 -5.30 -6.04 1.55
N VAL A 233 -4.30 -6.86 1.26
CA VAL A 233 -3.41 -7.46 2.26
C VAL A 233 -2.72 -6.39 3.09
N VAL A 234 -2.16 -5.36 2.43
CA VAL A 234 -1.47 -4.28 3.15
C VAL A 234 -2.43 -3.47 4.00
N ILE A 235 -3.57 -3.02 3.42
CA ILE A 235 -4.55 -2.20 4.16
C ILE A 235 -5.09 -2.94 5.38
N LEU A 236 -5.35 -4.23 5.27
CA LEU A 236 -5.87 -5.03 6.38
C LEU A 236 -4.85 -5.26 7.49
N THR A 237 -3.58 -5.31 7.15
CA THR A 237 -2.52 -5.59 8.13
C THR A 237 -2.04 -4.34 8.83
N VAL A 238 -1.79 -3.26 8.09
CA VAL A 238 -1.14 -2.06 8.60
C VAL A 238 -2.00 -0.78 8.50
N GLY A 239 -3.17 -0.87 7.88
CA GLY A 239 -4.02 0.29 7.61
C GLY A 239 -3.62 1.04 6.35
N THR A 240 -4.10 2.27 6.22
CA THR A 240 -3.87 3.10 5.04
C THR A 240 -2.58 3.89 5.12
N LEU A 241 -1.86 3.95 4.00
CA LEU A 241 -0.69 4.79 3.79
C LEU A 241 -1.01 5.79 2.65
N PRO A 242 -1.57 6.97 2.98
CA PRO A 242 -2.02 7.93 1.99
C PRO A 242 -0.88 8.40 1.09
N PHE A 243 -1.18 8.71 -0.16
CA PHE A 243 -0.23 9.25 -1.15
C PHE A 243 0.97 8.37 -1.52
N LEU A 244 1.30 7.31 -0.76
CA LEU A 244 2.48 6.49 -0.99
C LEU A 244 2.53 5.95 -2.43
N GLY A 245 1.46 5.27 -2.86
CA GLY A 245 1.34 4.71 -4.21
C GLY A 245 1.19 5.75 -5.33
N LEU A 246 1.05 7.02 -4.98
CA LEU A 246 1.01 8.11 -5.94
C LEU A 246 2.37 8.80 -6.08
N ILE A 247 3.02 9.11 -4.96
CA ILE A 247 4.23 9.94 -4.93
C ILE A 247 5.46 9.15 -5.36
N ILE A 248 5.67 7.98 -4.77
CA ILE A 248 6.88 7.19 -5.00
C ILE A 248 7.07 6.83 -6.49
N PRO A 249 6.04 6.32 -7.19
CA PRO A 249 6.15 6.06 -8.63
C PRO A 249 6.45 7.33 -9.44
N ASN A 250 5.83 8.47 -9.09
CA ASN A 250 6.06 9.73 -9.78
C ASN A 250 7.51 10.22 -9.61
N ILE A 251 8.06 10.11 -8.40
CA ILE A 251 9.47 10.45 -8.15
C ILE A 251 10.38 9.55 -9.01
N VAL A 252 10.16 8.23 -8.99
CA VAL A 252 10.98 7.29 -9.75
C VAL A 252 10.87 7.53 -11.26
N SER A 253 9.67 7.81 -11.76
CA SER A 253 9.42 8.11 -13.17
C SER A 253 10.23 9.32 -13.68
N ILE A 254 10.47 10.33 -12.86
CA ILE A 254 11.29 11.49 -13.21
C ILE A 254 12.76 11.09 -13.49
N TYR A 255 13.30 10.09 -12.78
CA TYR A 255 14.70 9.69 -12.89
C TYR A 255 14.95 8.47 -13.79
N ARG A 256 13.95 7.59 -13.94
CA ARG A 256 14.09 6.29 -14.65
C ARG A 256 13.16 6.14 -15.84
N GLY A 257 12.24 7.08 -16.03
CA GLY A 257 11.20 6.97 -17.06
C GLY A 257 10.13 5.92 -16.69
N ASP A 258 9.27 5.62 -17.65
CA ASP A 258 8.05 4.85 -17.45
C ASP A 258 8.17 3.35 -17.78
N HIS A 259 9.40 2.86 -18.04
CA HIS A 259 9.63 1.44 -18.29
C HIS A 259 9.56 0.65 -16.98
N LEU A 260 8.48 -0.11 -16.79
CA LEU A 260 8.15 -0.78 -15.53
C LEU A 260 9.28 -1.68 -14.99
N LYS A 261 9.86 -2.52 -15.84
CA LYS A 261 10.90 -3.47 -15.41
C LYS A 261 12.10 -2.78 -14.76
N ASN A 262 12.47 -1.60 -15.26
CA ASN A 262 13.60 -0.83 -14.74
C ASN A 262 13.21 0.00 -13.51
N SER A 263 11.95 0.44 -13.43
CA SER A 263 11.45 1.31 -12.38
C SER A 263 10.95 0.57 -11.15
N LEU A 264 10.44 -0.68 -11.28
CA LEU A 264 9.91 -1.50 -10.17
C LEU A 264 10.90 -1.65 -9.01
N PRO A 265 12.18 -2.05 -9.20
CA PRO A 265 13.09 -2.20 -8.06
C PRO A 265 13.36 -0.89 -7.33
N HIS A 266 13.46 0.23 -8.07
CA HIS A 266 13.67 1.55 -7.49
C HIS A 266 12.44 2.03 -6.72
N THR A 267 11.25 1.78 -7.27
CA THR A 267 9.96 2.11 -6.63
C THR A 267 9.78 1.33 -5.34
N ALA A 268 10.08 0.03 -5.35
CA ALA A 268 10.04 -0.81 -4.16
C ALA A 268 10.95 -0.26 -3.05
N MET A 269 12.24 -0.07 -3.37
CA MET A 269 13.23 0.38 -2.39
C MET A 269 12.92 1.79 -1.87
N LEU A 270 12.57 2.72 -2.76
CA LEU A 270 12.25 4.09 -2.35
C LEU A 270 10.99 4.14 -1.49
N GLY A 271 9.99 3.30 -1.80
CA GLY A 271 8.77 3.18 -1.00
C GLY A 271 9.04 2.68 0.42
N ALA A 272 9.85 1.64 0.57
CA ALA A 272 10.26 1.14 1.88
C ALA A 272 11.05 2.19 2.68
N VAL A 273 12.03 2.82 2.05
CA VAL A 273 12.84 3.89 2.66
C VAL A 273 11.95 5.05 3.14
N PHE A 274 11.00 5.49 2.31
CA PHE A 274 10.09 6.59 2.65
C PHE A 274 9.22 6.26 3.87
N VAL A 275 8.62 5.06 3.92
CA VAL A 275 7.80 4.64 5.06
C VAL A 275 8.63 4.44 6.32
N LEU A 276 9.86 3.91 6.22
CA LEU A 276 10.79 3.81 7.34
C LEU A 276 11.16 5.19 7.92
N ILE A 277 11.43 6.17 7.06
CA ILE A 277 11.69 7.55 7.51
C ILE A 277 10.46 8.10 8.24
N CYS A 278 9.26 7.93 7.68
CA CYS A 278 8.02 8.38 8.33
C CYS A 278 7.79 7.70 9.68
N ASP A 279 8.08 6.40 9.80
CA ASP A 279 7.97 5.63 11.05
C ASP A 279 8.97 6.13 12.11
N ILE A 280 10.22 6.32 11.73
CA ILE A 280 11.26 6.84 12.64
C ILE A 280 10.89 8.24 13.12
N LEU A 281 10.49 9.14 12.22
CA LEU A 281 10.04 10.48 12.59
C LEU A 281 8.81 10.45 13.50
N GLY A 282 7.83 9.58 13.20
CA GLY A 282 6.62 9.43 14.03
C GLY A 282 6.92 9.00 15.46
N ARG A 283 8.01 8.25 15.67
CA ARG A 283 8.47 7.83 17.02
C ARG A 283 9.34 8.88 17.73
N LEU A 284 9.98 9.80 17.01
CA LEU A 284 10.89 10.76 17.59
C LEU A 284 10.24 12.12 17.91
N VAL A 285 9.20 12.54 17.14
CA VAL A 285 8.64 13.90 17.22
C VAL A 285 7.96 14.20 18.56
N ILE A 286 7.23 13.24 19.14
CA ILE A 286 6.50 13.42 20.41
C ILE A 286 6.88 12.32 21.42
N TYR A 287 8.18 11.99 21.51
CA TYR A 287 8.64 10.97 22.44
C TYR A 287 8.17 11.26 23.88
N PRO A 288 7.67 10.25 24.66
CA PRO A 288 7.63 8.81 24.38
C PRO A 288 6.35 8.33 23.62
N TYR A 289 5.50 9.24 23.19
CA TYR A 289 4.31 8.90 22.39
C TYR A 289 4.68 8.71 20.92
N GLU A 290 3.85 7.94 20.21
CA GLU A 290 4.06 7.67 18.79
C GLU A 290 2.95 8.31 17.95
N ILE A 291 3.34 8.97 16.86
CA ILE A 291 2.40 9.42 15.81
C ILE A 291 2.20 8.27 14.83
N SER A 292 0.96 8.01 14.40
CA SER A 292 0.68 6.96 13.41
C SER A 292 1.46 7.22 12.11
N VAL A 293 2.03 6.16 11.55
CA VAL A 293 2.81 6.24 10.30
C VAL A 293 1.92 6.74 9.16
N GLY A 294 0.64 6.34 9.13
CA GLY A 294 -0.34 6.82 8.15
C GLY A 294 -0.47 8.34 8.14
N LEU A 295 -0.50 8.98 9.32
CA LEU A 295 -0.54 10.44 9.44
C LEU A 295 0.78 11.07 8.95
N MET A 296 1.93 10.53 9.35
CA MET A 296 3.24 11.03 8.90
C MET A 296 3.41 10.93 7.38
N VAL A 297 3.05 9.79 6.81
CA VAL A 297 3.03 9.59 5.35
C VAL A 297 2.06 10.55 4.67
N GLY A 298 0.89 10.80 5.27
CA GLY A 298 -0.09 11.77 4.77
C GLY A 298 0.45 13.20 4.72
N ILE A 299 1.05 13.67 5.81
CA ILE A 299 1.60 15.05 5.91
C ILE A 299 2.80 15.22 4.96
N ILE A 300 3.82 14.39 5.10
CA ILE A 300 5.03 14.49 4.28
C ILE A 300 4.69 14.22 2.82
N GLY A 301 3.86 13.22 2.57
CA GLY A 301 3.41 12.86 1.24
C GLY A 301 2.64 13.98 0.54
N SER A 302 1.67 14.61 1.21
CA SER A 302 0.93 15.74 0.61
C SER A 302 1.85 16.91 0.27
N GLY A 303 2.84 17.22 1.14
CA GLY A 303 3.84 18.25 0.87
C GLY A 303 4.70 17.95 -0.36
N VAL A 304 5.22 16.72 -0.46
CA VAL A 304 5.99 16.26 -1.62
C VAL A 304 5.13 16.27 -2.90
N PHE A 305 3.88 15.84 -2.81
CA PHE A 305 2.97 15.84 -3.94
C PHE A 305 2.70 17.25 -4.46
N LEU A 306 2.38 18.20 -3.58
CA LEU A 306 2.17 19.61 -3.93
C LEU A 306 3.41 20.21 -4.59
N TYR A 307 4.61 19.94 -4.03
CA TYR A 307 5.85 20.38 -4.62
C TYR A 307 6.05 19.86 -6.06
N LEU A 308 5.82 18.56 -6.27
CA LEU A 308 5.93 17.96 -7.60
C LEU A 308 4.94 18.56 -8.61
N LEU A 309 3.73 18.88 -8.16
CA LEU A 309 2.66 19.44 -8.97
C LEU A 309 2.99 20.90 -9.41
N LEU A 310 3.47 21.70 -8.48
CA LEU A 310 3.89 23.08 -8.75
C LEU A 310 5.11 23.14 -9.67
N ARG A 311 6.10 22.28 -9.44
CA ARG A 311 7.31 22.18 -10.28
C ARG A 311 6.95 21.82 -11.73
N ARG A 312 5.99 20.94 -11.95
CA ARG A 312 5.59 20.52 -13.31
C ARG A 312 4.95 21.65 -14.12
N LYS A 313 4.23 22.57 -13.48
CA LYS A 313 3.70 23.79 -14.15
C LYS A 313 4.80 24.73 -14.62
N ALA A 314 5.91 24.82 -13.89
CA ALA A 314 7.05 25.69 -14.24
C ALA A 314 7.85 25.19 -15.46
N TYR A 315 7.72 23.89 -15.87
CA TYR A 315 8.37 23.34 -17.06
C TYR A 315 7.43 23.26 -18.28
N ALA A 316 6.15 23.58 -18.12
CA ALA A 316 5.16 23.54 -19.19
C ALA A 316 4.80 24.94 -19.71
N SER A 317 5.34 25.99 -19.09
CA SER A 317 5.33 27.40 -19.53
C SER A 317 6.70 27.77 -20.08
#